data_0bf7cf15714c278cf717d86002204226
#
_entry.id   0bf7cf15714c278cf717d86002204226
#
_cell.length_a   1.000
_cell.length_b   1.000
_cell.length_c   1.000
_cell.angle_alpha   90.00
_cell.angle_beta   90.00
_cell.angle_gamma   90.00
#
_symmetry.space_group_name_H-M   'P 1'
#
loop_
_entity.id
_entity.type
_entity.pdbx_description
1 polymer ?
#
loop_
_entity_poly.entity_id
_entity_poly.type
_entity_poly.pdbx_seq_one_letter_code
_entity_poly.pdbx_strand_id
1 'polypeptide(L)'
;MNWREDRRAAAGQVPVFPIADAYESGVVPIRFSGWPLPQPVPTHPALEHDIEADVVVIGAGLVGASLALHLAEGGVRVVVLEADQPGSGASGRNAGHVQPYLGSFEPLRTHADQGRRFTEHFIQNRDIVFDLCRKHGLEADAVKSGMVDAAYRKHAALESKARQWQAFGYDVDIVGAERLEELLGTGAYGYGIHWREGGRVNPYLFTNGMIAAAVRSGARVHGNSRVLACEREGRQWRVRSSTGSVRAQQVVICTNGHAGNGFFAQLARTQFPLVACGMATRPLPQAVLDIVNPARVTLMQYPAGLYPLIVDGRNRLITATIPGSGRAQRADTYFAYFLRYLQRTYPQLQGSSIELESYWTGMTANSSSLYEAGYPKLYRVADGVLALMNFGSWGNVMGPMMGANLAQALASDRPQDFLLPLETPKAVQFPGLFETKIRRVLIPAARLADRLNLV
;
A
#
# COMPACT_ATOMS: atom_id res chain seq x y z
N MET A 1 6.95 22.10 7.73
CA MET A 1 5.67 22.15 6.98
C MET A 1 4.59 21.54 7.86
N ASN A 2 3.56 22.31 8.15
CA ASN A 2 2.49 21.89 9.04
C ASN A 2 1.53 21.04 8.20
N TRP A 3 1.30 19.77 8.50
CA TRP A 3 0.41 18.90 7.73
C TRP A 3 -1.04 19.44 7.58
N ARG A 4 -1.42 20.46 8.38
CA ARG A 4 -2.66 21.21 8.22
C ARG A 4 -2.62 22.15 7.03
N GLU A 5 -1.42 22.61 6.62
CA GLU A 5 -1.22 23.42 5.40
C GLU A 5 -1.31 22.52 4.17
N ASP A 6 -0.84 21.25 4.27
CA ASP A 6 -1.01 20.24 3.21
C ASP A 6 -2.50 19.89 2.97
N ARG A 7 -3.36 19.97 4.01
CA ARG A 7 -4.83 19.87 3.81
C ARG A 7 -5.46 21.06 3.08
N ARG A 8 -4.89 22.25 3.21
CA ARG A 8 -5.35 23.44 2.47
C ARG A 8 -4.83 23.44 1.02
N ALA A 9 -3.63 22.92 0.81
CA ALA A 9 -3.09 22.67 -0.53
C ALA A 9 -3.87 21.57 -1.29
N ALA A 10 -4.48 20.60 -0.60
CA ALA A 10 -5.33 19.55 -1.19
C ALA A 10 -6.65 20.07 -1.79
N ALA A 11 -6.97 21.35 -1.66
CA ALA A 11 -8.10 21.96 -2.38
C ALA A 11 -7.81 22.22 -3.87
N GLY A 12 -6.63 21.92 -4.39
CA GLY A 12 -6.30 22.16 -5.80
C GLY A 12 -5.01 21.53 -6.33
N GLN A 13 -4.14 21.06 -5.47
CA GLN A 13 -2.90 20.39 -5.90
C GLN A 13 -2.71 19.10 -5.11
N VAL A 14 -2.35 18.02 -5.79
CA VAL A 14 -1.71 16.86 -5.12
C VAL A 14 -0.54 17.44 -4.34
N PRO A 15 -0.37 17.15 -3.04
CA PRO A 15 0.85 17.51 -2.38
C PRO A 15 1.98 16.81 -3.14
N VAL A 16 2.56 17.50 -4.10
CA VAL A 16 3.91 17.26 -4.52
C VAL A 16 4.67 17.54 -3.24
N PHE A 17 4.98 16.49 -2.49
CA PHE A 17 5.95 16.64 -1.42
C PHE A 17 7.16 17.23 -2.11
N PRO A 18 7.57 18.47 -1.78
CA PRO A 18 8.64 19.09 -2.50
C PRO A 18 9.79 18.11 -2.51
N ILE A 19 10.14 17.67 -3.71
CA ILE A 19 11.35 16.95 -3.94
C ILE A 19 12.42 17.94 -3.56
N ALA A 20 12.99 17.73 -2.37
CA ALA A 20 14.16 18.40 -1.90
C ALA A 20 14.10 19.93 -1.81
N ASP A 21 13.53 20.43 -0.77
CA ASP A 21 14.31 21.42 -0.07
C ASP A 21 15.27 20.66 0.84
N ALA A 22 16.53 20.97 0.71
CA ALA A 22 17.61 20.28 1.37
C ALA A 22 17.24 19.97 2.81
N TYR A 23 17.33 18.71 3.15
CA TYR A 23 17.24 18.24 4.51
C TYR A 23 18.12 19.14 5.37
N GLU A 24 17.60 19.74 6.45
CA GLU A 24 18.36 20.68 7.28
C GLU A 24 19.68 20.09 7.84
N SER A 25 19.79 18.76 7.89
CA SER A 25 21.01 18.06 8.27
C SER A 25 22.02 17.88 7.12
N GLY A 26 21.66 18.23 5.88
CA GLY A 26 22.52 18.10 4.70
C GLY A 26 22.85 16.67 4.26
N VAL A 27 22.26 15.65 4.91
CA VAL A 27 22.73 14.26 4.74
C VAL A 27 21.90 13.49 3.70
N VAL A 28 20.57 13.62 3.64
CA VAL A 28 19.73 12.85 2.72
C VAL A 28 18.53 13.67 2.26
N PRO A 29 18.36 13.96 0.96
CA PRO A 29 17.19 14.64 0.45
C PRO A 29 15.97 13.72 0.54
N ILE A 30 14.81 14.29 0.85
CA ILE A 30 13.51 13.59 0.72
C ILE A 30 13.27 13.30 -0.75
N ARG A 31 13.13 12.03 -1.10
CA ARG A 31 12.91 11.59 -2.47
C ARG A 31 11.43 11.29 -2.73
N PHE A 32 11.07 11.24 -4.00
CA PHE A 32 9.76 10.75 -4.43
C PHE A 32 9.49 9.34 -3.88
N SER A 33 10.45 8.43 -4.08
CA SER A 33 10.45 7.07 -3.53
C SER A 33 11.88 6.66 -3.27
N GLY A 34 12.12 5.81 -2.28
CA GLY A 34 13.43 5.19 -2.03
C GLY A 34 13.69 3.96 -2.89
N TRP A 35 12.69 3.51 -3.64
CA TRP A 35 12.85 2.39 -4.54
C TRP A 35 13.62 2.78 -5.80
N PRO A 36 14.37 1.85 -6.41
CA PRO A 36 14.96 2.07 -7.72
C PRO A 36 13.86 2.36 -8.75
N LEU A 37 14.08 3.40 -9.54
CA LEU A 37 13.21 3.78 -10.64
C LEU A 37 13.87 3.39 -11.97
N PRO A 38 13.09 3.04 -13.01
CA PRO A 38 13.63 2.79 -14.35
C PRO A 38 14.21 4.09 -14.93
N GLN A 39 15.13 3.94 -15.86
CA GLN A 39 15.69 5.07 -16.61
C GLN A 39 15.51 4.80 -18.12
N PRO A 40 14.78 5.63 -18.84
CA PRO A 40 14.00 6.80 -18.36
C PRO A 40 12.78 6.39 -17.54
N VAL A 41 12.31 7.29 -16.67
CA VAL A 41 11.06 7.11 -15.94
C VAL A 41 9.91 7.16 -16.94
N PRO A 42 9.03 6.14 -17.01
CA PRO A 42 7.90 6.15 -17.94
C PRO A 42 6.97 7.34 -17.67
N THR A 43 6.56 8.00 -18.73
CA THR A 43 5.59 9.09 -18.67
C THR A 43 4.42 8.80 -19.60
N HIS A 44 3.22 9.20 -19.19
CA HIS A 44 2.00 9.11 -19.97
C HIS A 44 1.53 10.54 -20.30
N PRO A 45 1.14 10.82 -21.57
CA PRO A 45 0.70 12.13 -21.98
C PRO A 45 -0.59 12.54 -21.27
N ALA A 46 -0.81 13.83 -21.14
CA ALA A 46 -2.08 14.36 -20.65
C ALA A 46 -3.22 14.05 -21.65
N LEU A 47 -4.45 14.04 -21.16
CA LEU A 47 -5.63 13.96 -21.99
C LEU A 47 -5.88 15.34 -22.65
N GLU A 48 -5.67 15.45 -23.93
CA GLU A 48 -5.78 16.74 -24.67
C GLU A 48 -7.06 16.86 -25.48
N HIS A 49 -7.85 15.80 -25.60
CA HIS A 49 -9.05 15.77 -26.43
C HIS A 49 -10.22 15.09 -25.72
N ASP A 50 -11.41 15.32 -26.23
CA ASP A 50 -12.62 14.60 -25.83
C ASP A 50 -12.64 13.22 -26.48
N ILE A 51 -12.74 12.18 -25.67
CA ILE A 51 -12.72 10.78 -26.11
C ILE A 51 -13.84 9.97 -25.46
N GLU A 52 -14.04 8.75 -25.97
CA GLU A 52 -15.03 7.82 -25.45
C GLU A 52 -14.39 6.53 -24.95
N ALA A 53 -15.03 5.92 -23.96
CA ALA A 53 -14.67 4.62 -23.38
C ALA A 53 -15.93 3.87 -22.91
N ASP A 54 -15.80 2.60 -22.60
CA ASP A 54 -16.85 1.86 -21.90
C ASP A 54 -16.73 2.12 -20.38
N VAL A 55 -15.48 2.11 -19.89
CA VAL A 55 -15.13 2.36 -18.48
C VAL A 55 -14.04 3.43 -18.38
N VAL A 56 -14.26 4.40 -17.51
CA VAL A 56 -13.23 5.34 -17.07
C VAL A 56 -12.77 4.97 -15.66
N VAL A 57 -11.44 4.83 -15.48
CA VAL A 57 -10.80 4.59 -14.19
C VAL A 57 -10.10 5.87 -13.73
N ILE A 58 -10.43 6.35 -12.55
CA ILE A 58 -9.82 7.57 -11.97
C ILE A 58 -8.80 7.15 -10.91
N GLY A 59 -7.52 7.36 -11.21
CA GLY A 59 -6.36 6.99 -10.39
C GLY A 59 -5.65 5.75 -10.91
N ALA A 60 -4.33 5.87 -11.15
CA ALA A 60 -3.43 4.84 -11.66
C ALA A 60 -2.50 4.27 -10.56
N GLY A 61 -3.05 4.03 -9.36
CA GLY A 61 -2.42 3.24 -8.32
C GLY A 61 -2.60 1.73 -8.55
N LEU A 62 -2.21 0.89 -7.57
CA LEU A 62 -2.30 -0.57 -7.65
C LEU A 62 -3.68 -1.08 -8.08
N VAL A 63 -4.75 -0.48 -7.53
CA VAL A 63 -6.14 -0.86 -7.84
C VAL A 63 -6.49 -0.50 -9.27
N GLY A 64 -6.30 0.77 -9.65
CA GLY A 64 -6.65 1.25 -10.99
C GLY A 64 -5.81 0.61 -12.08
N ALA A 65 -4.53 0.33 -11.81
CA ALA A 65 -3.64 -0.37 -12.73
C ALA A 65 -4.11 -1.82 -13.00
N SER A 66 -4.45 -2.56 -11.93
CA SER A 66 -4.96 -3.92 -12.06
C SER A 66 -6.34 -3.95 -12.72
N LEU A 67 -7.24 -3.05 -12.31
CA LEU A 67 -8.56 -2.92 -12.91
C LEU A 67 -8.47 -2.66 -14.42
N ALA A 68 -7.64 -1.68 -14.82
CA ALA A 68 -7.44 -1.34 -16.23
C ALA A 68 -6.84 -2.51 -17.03
N LEU A 69 -5.86 -3.22 -16.45
CA LEU A 69 -5.25 -4.38 -17.07
C LEU A 69 -6.30 -5.47 -17.36
N HIS A 70 -7.05 -5.88 -16.35
CA HIS A 70 -8.01 -6.98 -16.53
C HIS A 70 -9.23 -6.59 -17.38
N LEU A 71 -9.68 -5.33 -17.34
CA LEU A 71 -10.70 -4.82 -18.26
C LEU A 71 -10.19 -4.84 -19.71
N ALA A 72 -8.99 -4.36 -19.97
CA ALA A 72 -8.41 -4.35 -21.31
C ALA A 72 -8.15 -5.77 -21.85
N GLU A 73 -7.67 -6.70 -21.02
CA GLU A 73 -7.55 -8.12 -21.37
C GLU A 73 -8.91 -8.74 -21.72
N GLY A 74 -9.99 -8.29 -21.07
CA GLY A 74 -11.36 -8.67 -21.38
C GLY A 74 -11.97 -7.97 -22.61
N GLY A 75 -11.21 -7.15 -23.33
CA GLY A 75 -11.68 -6.43 -24.52
C GLY A 75 -12.51 -5.19 -24.24
N VAL A 76 -12.60 -4.73 -22.99
CA VAL A 76 -13.33 -3.50 -22.61
C VAL A 76 -12.49 -2.28 -22.97
N ARG A 77 -13.10 -1.26 -23.62
CA ARG A 77 -12.44 0.01 -23.91
C ARG A 77 -12.30 0.82 -22.61
N VAL A 78 -11.12 0.76 -22.01
CA VAL A 78 -10.83 1.43 -20.74
C VAL A 78 -9.90 2.62 -20.93
N VAL A 79 -10.23 3.72 -20.25
CA VAL A 79 -9.39 4.92 -20.13
C VAL A 79 -9.05 5.15 -18.67
N VAL A 80 -7.77 5.35 -18.38
CA VAL A 80 -7.28 5.69 -17.04
C VAL A 80 -6.87 7.16 -17.00
N LEU A 81 -7.37 7.91 -16.03
CA LEU A 81 -6.99 9.29 -15.76
C LEU A 81 -6.24 9.37 -14.44
N GLU A 82 -4.98 9.79 -14.49
CA GLU A 82 -4.13 9.96 -13.33
C GLU A 82 -3.77 11.45 -13.16
N ALA A 83 -3.84 11.93 -11.94
CA ALA A 83 -3.61 13.35 -11.64
C ALA A 83 -2.16 13.78 -11.81
N ASP A 84 -1.21 12.84 -11.64
CA ASP A 84 0.23 13.00 -11.83
C ASP A 84 0.71 11.91 -12.81
N GLN A 85 1.59 11.01 -12.44
CA GLN A 85 1.99 9.84 -13.22
C GLN A 85 1.62 8.54 -12.49
N PRO A 86 1.40 7.43 -13.20
CA PRO A 86 1.09 6.15 -12.56
C PRO A 86 2.06 5.78 -11.44
N GLY A 87 1.51 5.35 -10.31
CA GLY A 87 2.31 4.98 -9.14
C GLY A 87 2.84 6.14 -8.30
N SER A 88 2.52 7.40 -8.63
CA SER A 88 3.00 8.57 -7.87
C SER A 88 2.47 8.67 -6.44
N GLY A 89 1.32 8.05 -6.15
CA GLY A 89 0.74 7.98 -4.81
C GLY A 89 1.37 6.91 -3.91
N ALA A 90 0.62 6.46 -2.91
CA ALA A 90 1.04 5.41 -1.96
C ALA A 90 1.48 4.11 -2.66
N SER A 91 0.93 3.81 -3.81
CA SER A 91 1.20 2.62 -4.60
C SER A 91 2.67 2.45 -5.00
N GLY A 92 3.38 3.53 -5.35
CA GLY A 92 4.81 3.47 -5.65
C GLY A 92 5.73 3.88 -4.49
N ARG A 93 5.16 4.14 -3.32
CA ARG A 93 5.87 4.66 -2.14
C ARG A 93 5.81 3.75 -0.93
N ASN A 94 5.04 2.67 -0.96
CA ASN A 94 4.92 1.76 0.18
C ASN A 94 6.22 0.96 0.40
N ALA A 95 6.31 0.25 1.52
CA ALA A 95 7.52 -0.46 1.91
C ALA A 95 7.74 -1.79 1.17
N GLY A 96 6.91 -2.15 0.19
CA GLY A 96 7.14 -3.29 -0.70
C GLY A 96 6.78 -4.67 -0.13
N HIS A 97 6.16 -4.75 1.05
CA HIS A 97 5.71 -6.02 1.62
C HIS A 97 4.58 -6.64 0.80
N VAL A 98 4.75 -7.89 0.39
CA VAL A 98 3.69 -8.73 -0.18
C VAL A 98 3.16 -9.60 0.95
N GLN A 99 2.10 -9.13 1.62
CA GLN A 99 1.56 -9.76 2.81
C GLN A 99 0.56 -10.85 2.44
N PRO A 100 0.78 -12.11 2.87
CA PRO A 100 -0.04 -13.25 2.46
C PRO A 100 -1.28 -13.46 3.35
N TYR A 101 -1.63 -12.51 4.19
CA TYR A 101 -2.74 -12.59 5.14
C TYR A 101 -3.53 -11.30 5.24
N LEU A 102 -4.75 -11.39 5.74
CA LEU A 102 -5.62 -10.25 6.07
C LEU A 102 -5.30 -9.72 7.47
N GLY A 103 -5.38 -8.42 7.67
CA GLY A 103 -5.15 -7.79 8.97
C GLY A 103 -6.21 -8.12 10.01
N SER A 104 -7.43 -8.49 9.58
CA SER A 104 -8.57 -8.77 10.45
C SER A 104 -9.54 -9.75 9.80
N PHE A 105 -10.26 -10.53 10.60
CA PHE A 105 -11.40 -11.35 10.20
C PHE A 105 -12.76 -10.67 10.44
N GLU A 106 -12.76 -9.36 10.73
CA GLU A 106 -13.99 -8.62 11.03
C GLU A 106 -15.09 -8.77 9.98
N PRO A 107 -14.83 -8.77 8.67
CA PRO A 107 -15.86 -8.99 7.67
C PRO A 107 -16.54 -10.34 7.72
N LEU A 108 -15.87 -11.37 8.21
CA LEU A 108 -16.52 -12.65 8.46
C LEU A 108 -17.61 -12.54 9.52
N ARG A 109 -17.47 -11.63 10.48
CA ARG A 109 -18.47 -11.39 11.52
C ARG A 109 -19.61 -10.49 11.07
N THR A 110 -19.29 -9.48 10.25
CA THR A 110 -20.26 -8.47 9.79
C THR A 110 -21.03 -8.88 8.55
N HIS A 111 -20.43 -9.70 7.68
CA HIS A 111 -21.00 -10.14 6.40
C HIS A 111 -20.66 -11.62 6.17
N ALA A 112 -21.24 -12.51 6.96
CA ALA A 112 -20.82 -13.91 7.07
C ALA A 112 -20.52 -14.61 5.74
N ASP A 113 -21.49 -14.67 4.82
CA ASP A 113 -21.30 -15.36 3.54
C ASP A 113 -20.34 -14.62 2.61
N GLN A 114 -20.49 -13.31 2.47
CA GLN A 114 -19.65 -12.49 1.62
C GLN A 114 -18.23 -12.36 2.18
N GLY A 115 -18.10 -12.26 3.50
CA GLY A 115 -16.81 -12.27 4.18
C GLY A 115 -16.07 -13.59 4.02
N ARG A 116 -16.79 -14.73 4.02
CA ARG A 116 -16.21 -16.04 3.71
C ARG A 116 -15.69 -16.11 2.29
N ARG A 117 -16.53 -15.76 1.30
CA ARG A 117 -16.13 -15.70 -0.12
C ARG A 117 -14.93 -14.81 -0.36
N PHE A 118 -14.90 -13.64 0.31
CA PHE A 118 -13.77 -12.73 0.25
C PHE A 118 -12.49 -13.38 0.80
N THR A 119 -12.56 -14.03 1.96
CA THR A 119 -11.40 -14.67 2.59
C THR A 119 -10.88 -15.83 1.76
N GLU A 120 -11.76 -16.68 1.25
CA GLU A 120 -11.41 -17.80 0.35
C GLU A 120 -10.76 -17.29 -0.93
N HIS A 121 -11.33 -16.25 -1.54
CA HIS A 121 -10.76 -15.61 -2.72
C HIS A 121 -9.38 -14.99 -2.44
N PHE A 122 -9.20 -14.37 -1.27
CA PHE A 122 -7.91 -13.85 -0.86
C PHE A 122 -6.87 -14.97 -0.73
N ILE A 123 -7.21 -16.08 -0.09
CA ILE A 123 -6.30 -17.24 0.06
C ILE A 123 -5.89 -17.78 -1.31
N GLN A 124 -6.84 -17.90 -2.25
CA GLN A 124 -6.55 -18.38 -3.61
C GLN A 124 -5.68 -17.43 -4.41
N ASN A 125 -5.76 -16.13 -4.16
CA ASN A 125 -5.07 -15.08 -4.92
C ASN A 125 -3.93 -14.38 -4.15
N ARG A 126 -3.49 -14.92 -3.02
CA ARG A 126 -2.43 -14.32 -2.19
C ARG A 126 -1.09 -14.14 -2.92
N ASP A 127 -0.87 -14.91 -3.96
CA ASP A 127 0.32 -14.86 -4.81
C ASP A 127 0.16 -13.93 -6.03
N ILE A 128 -0.95 -13.23 -6.16
CA ILE A 128 -1.30 -12.42 -7.34
C ILE A 128 -0.17 -11.47 -7.80
N VAL A 129 0.63 -10.93 -6.89
CA VAL A 129 1.78 -10.07 -7.23
C VAL A 129 2.80 -10.83 -8.06
N PHE A 130 3.17 -12.04 -7.61
CA PHE A 130 4.16 -12.88 -8.28
C PHE A 130 3.58 -13.46 -9.58
N ASP A 131 2.31 -13.80 -9.58
CA ASP A 131 1.59 -14.32 -10.75
C ASP A 131 1.49 -13.28 -11.86
N LEU A 132 1.15 -12.04 -11.53
CA LEU A 132 1.12 -10.94 -12.50
C LEU A 132 2.52 -10.63 -13.02
N CYS A 133 3.54 -10.62 -12.16
CA CYS A 133 4.92 -10.43 -12.59
C CYS A 133 5.34 -11.52 -13.61
N ARG A 134 5.03 -12.78 -13.32
CA ARG A 134 5.33 -13.90 -14.22
C ARG A 134 4.52 -13.84 -15.52
N LYS A 135 3.21 -13.64 -15.42
CA LYS A 135 2.30 -13.62 -16.58
C LYS A 135 2.67 -12.53 -17.58
N HIS A 136 3.04 -11.35 -17.10
CA HIS A 136 3.26 -10.16 -17.94
C HIS A 136 4.73 -9.79 -18.12
N GLY A 137 5.67 -10.56 -17.54
CA GLY A 137 7.12 -10.28 -17.61
C GLY A 137 7.48 -8.98 -16.89
N LEU A 138 6.90 -8.71 -15.69
CA LEU A 138 7.16 -7.48 -14.97
C LEU A 138 8.45 -7.58 -14.16
N GLU A 139 9.44 -6.76 -14.49
CA GLU A 139 10.71 -6.68 -13.77
C GLU A 139 10.57 -5.78 -12.52
N ALA A 140 9.89 -6.28 -11.49
CA ALA A 140 9.52 -5.51 -10.31
C ALA A 140 10.26 -5.91 -9.02
N ASP A 141 11.42 -6.55 -9.10
CA ASP A 141 12.15 -7.11 -7.93
C ASP A 141 11.20 -7.92 -7.01
N ALA A 142 10.26 -8.64 -7.62
CA ALA A 142 9.28 -9.45 -6.90
C ALA A 142 9.90 -10.79 -6.51
N VAL A 143 10.04 -11.04 -5.22
CA VAL A 143 10.63 -12.28 -4.69
C VAL A 143 9.71 -12.87 -3.64
N LYS A 144 9.29 -14.11 -3.87
CA LYS A 144 8.51 -14.91 -2.90
C LYS A 144 9.47 -15.51 -1.87
N SER A 145 9.85 -14.73 -0.88
CA SER A 145 10.82 -15.10 0.15
C SER A 145 10.19 -15.56 1.46
N GLY A 146 8.87 -15.54 1.55
CA GLY A 146 8.15 -15.72 2.80
C GLY A 146 8.11 -14.44 3.64
N MET A 147 7.34 -14.53 4.73
CA MET A 147 7.17 -13.44 5.69
C MET A 147 7.16 -13.99 7.12
N VAL A 148 7.67 -13.20 8.05
CA VAL A 148 7.66 -13.52 9.49
C VAL A 148 6.97 -12.39 10.25
N ASP A 149 5.93 -12.76 11.04
CA ASP A 149 5.45 -11.94 12.15
C ASP A 149 6.20 -12.37 13.40
N ALA A 150 7.06 -11.54 13.97
CA ALA A 150 7.90 -11.89 15.10
C ALA A 150 7.60 -11.05 16.34
N ALA A 151 7.53 -11.70 17.51
CA ALA A 151 7.37 -11.09 18.81
C ALA A 151 8.50 -11.51 19.75
N TYR A 152 8.92 -10.63 20.65
CA TYR A 152 9.95 -10.95 21.65
C TYR A 152 9.53 -12.07 22.59
N ARG A 153 8.24 -12.20 22.86
CA ARG A 153 7.65 -13.22 23.73
C ARG A 153 6.39 -13.81 23.13
N LYS A 154 5.96 -14.96 23.66
CA LYS A 154 4.69 -15.56 23.28
C LYS A 154 3.55 -14.57 23.46
N HIS A 155 2.73 -14.39 22.41
CA HIS A 155 1.64 -13.43 22.38
C HIS A 155 0.33 -14.14 21.96
N ALA A 156 -0.66 -14.12 22.86
CA ALA A 156 -1.93 -14.83 22.64
C ALA A 156 -2.69 -14.42 21.38
N ALA A 157 -2.63 -13.13 21.02
CA ALA A 157 -3.28 -12.65 19.80
C ALA A 157 -2.58 -13.14 18.53
N LEU A 158 -1.26 -13.30 18.54
CA LEU A 158 -0.51 -13.86 17.41
C LEU A 158 -0.82 -15.36 17.24
N GLU A 159 -0.89 -16.09 18.34
CA GLU A 159 -1.32 -17.50 18.34
C GLU A 159 -2.76 -17.64 17.83
N SER A 160 -3.68 -16.79 18.31
CA SER A 160 -5.07 -16.77 17.85
C SER A 160 -5.17 -16.48 16.35
N LYS A 161 -4.36 -15.53 15.85
CA LYS A 161 -4.26 -15.22 14.42
C LYS A 161 -3.84 -16.46 13.62
N ALA A 162 -2.78 -17.15 14.03
CA ALA A 162 -2.33 -18.35 13.34
C ALA A 162 -3.42 -19.44 13.30
N ARG A 163 -4.06 -19.72 14.43
CA ARG A 163 -5.14 -20.73 14.51
C ARG A 163 -6.35 -20.38 13.64
N GLN A 164 -6.73 -19.10 13.55
CA GLN A 164 -7.83 -18.66 12.68
C GLN A 164 -7.49 -18.92 11.22
N TRP A 165 -6.27 -18.66 10.77
CA TRP A 165 -5.83 -18.96 9.40
C TRP A 165 -5.75 -20.45 9.12
N GLN A 166 -5.24 -21.25 10.07
CA GLN A 166 -5.23 -22.70 9.97
C GLN A 166 -6.65 -23.28 9.83
N ALA A 167 -7.63 -22.70 10.53
CA ALA A 167 -9.04 -23.09 10.41
C ALA A 167 -9.64 -22.84 9.01
N PHE A 168 -9.05 -21.93 8.24
CA PHE A 168 -9.36 -21.71 6.82
C PHE A 168 -8.55 -22.60 5.86
N GLY A 169 -7.80 -23.57 6.38
CA GLY A 169 -6.95 -24.42 5.57
C GLY A 169 -5.66 -23.76 5.08
N TYR A 170 -5.28 -22.64 5.69
CA TYR A 170 -4.02 -21.97 5.38
C TYR A 170 -2.89 -22.57 6.20
N ASP A 171 -1.86 -23.11 5.53
CA ASP A 171 -0.71 -23.72 6.18
C ASP A 171 0.21 -22.63 6.77
N VAL A 172 0.12 -22.42 8.07
CA VAL A 172 0.87 -21.40 8.82
C VAL A 172 1.73 -22.07 9.87
N ASP A 173 3.02 -21.81 9.85
CA ASP A 173 3.95 -22.31 10.86
C ASP A 173 4.00 -21.38 12.06
N ILE A 174 3.64 -21.88 13.24
CA ILE A 174 3.98 -21.23 14.51
C ILE A 174 5.41 -21.64 14.84
N VAL A 175 6.29 -20.65 15.03
CA VAL A 175 7.72 -20.86 15.20
C VAL A 175 8.23 -20.28 16.52
N GLY A 176 9.17 -20.99 17.13
CA GLY A 176 9.89 -20.59 18.35
C GLY A 176 11.20 -19.87 18.05
N ALA A 177 11.94 -19.59 19.14
CA ALA A 177 13.19 -18.81 19.12
C ALA A 177 14.25 -19.36 18.14
N GLU A 178 14.50 -20.67 18.17
CA GLU A 178 15.51 -21.33 17.34
C GLU A 178 15.23 -21.08 15.84
N ARG A 179 13.99 -21.34 15.40
CA ARG A 179 13.61 -21.12 14.00
C ARG A 179 13.62 -19.64 13.60
N LEU A 180 13.25 -18.76 14.53
CA LEU A 180 13.33 -17.30 14.29
C LEU A 180 14.78 -16.83 14.18
N GLU A 181 15.69 -17.39 14.98
CA GLU A 181 17.11 -17.10 14.89
C GLU A 181 17.71 -17.55 13.56
N GLU A 182 17.37 -18.74 13.08
CA GLU A 182 17.78 -19.22 11.75
C GLU A 182 17.28 -18.28 10.63
N LEU A 183 16.04 -17.83 10.69
CA LEU A 183 15.43 -16.99 9.67
C LEU A 183 15.94 -15.55 9.71
N LEU A 184 16.05 -14.98 10.91
CA LEU A 184 16.25 -13.55 11.12
C LEU A 184 17.68 -13.18 11.54
N GLY A 185 18.52 -14.16 11.92
CA GLY A 185 19.89 -13.95 12.36
C GLY A 185 20.02 -13.36 13.78
N THR A 186 18.97 -13.46 14.59
CA THR A 186 18.96 -12.90 15.94
C THR A 186 18.14 -13.73 16.91
N GLY A 187 18.63 -13.92 18.12
CA GLY A 187 17.91 -14.52 19.24
C GLY A 187 16.96 -13.56 19.98
N ALA A 188 16.74 -12.35 19.48
CA ALA A 188 15.87 -11.38 20.14
C ALA A 188 14.40 -11.78 20.17
N TYR A 189 13.94 -12.56 19.20
CA TYR A 189 12.54 -12.96 19.08
C TYR A 189 12.32 -14.37 19.59
N GLY A 190 11.36 -14.53 20.49
CA GLY A 190 11.04 -15.81 21.10
C GLY A 190 9.82 -16.54 20.54
N TYR A 191 9.00 -15.86 19.73
CA TYR A 191 7.75 -16.41 19.23
C TYR A 191 7.34 -15.73 17.91
N GLY A 192 6.77 -16.49 16.96
CA GLY A 192 6.33 -15.90 15.70
C GLY A 192 5.45 -16.79 14.85
N ILE A 193 5.03 -16.24 13.73
CA ILE A 193 4.40 -16.96 12.62
C ILE A 193 5.30 -16.82 11.41
N HIS A 194 5.65 -17.94 10.81
CA HIS A 194 6.30 -17.98 9.50
C HIS A 194 5.27 -18.31 8.43
N TRP A 195 5.02 -17.33 7.58
CA TRP A 195 4.20 -17.46 6.38
C TRP A 195 5.12 -17.83 5.24
N ARG A 196 4.95 -19.01 4.65
CA ARG A 196 5.80 -19.48 3.54
C ARG A 196 5.56 -18.71 2.27
N GLU A 197 4.37 -18.15 2.13
CA GLU A 197 3.98 -17.24 1.07
C GLU A 197 4.31 -15.80 1.46
N GLY A 198 4.11 -14.91 0.49
CA GLY A 198 4.47 -13.52 0.64
C GLY A 198 5.93 -13.25 0.32
N GLY A 199 6.39 -12.07 0.63
CA GLY A 199 7.73 -11.63 0.28
C GLY A 199 7.78 -10.15 -0.05
N ARG A 200 8.58 -9.77 -1.05
CA ARG A 200 8.79 -8.38 -1.43
C ARG A 200 8.50 -8.09 -2.90
N VAL A 201 8.29 -6.80 -3.17
CA VAL A 201 8.17 -6.25 -4.52
C VAL A 201 8.66 -4.81 -4.51
N ASN A 202 9.26 -4.33 -5.61
CA ASN A 202 9.38 -2.89 -5.85
C ASN A 202 7.99 -2.37 -6.28
N PRO A 203 7.28 -1.63 -5.42
CA PRO A 203 5.88 -1.31 -5.64
C PRO A 203 5.68 -0.30 -6.78
N TYR A 204 6.70 0.55 -7.07
CA TYR A 204 6.66 1.47 -8.19
C TYR A 204 6.76 0.73 -9.52
N LEU A 205 7.76 -0.16 -9.65
CA LEU A 205 7.95 -0.97 -10.85
C LEU A 205 6.76 -1.90 -11.10
N PHE A 206 6.20 -2.49 -10.05
CA PHE A 206 5.03 -3.34 -10.14
C PHE A 206 3.79 -2.58 -10.65
N THR A 207 3.51 -1.41 -10.07
CA THR A 207 2.37 -0.59 -10.49
C THR A 207 2.51 -0.15 -11.94
N ASN A 208 3.68 0.37 -12.33
CA ASN A 208 3.94 0.79 -13.71
C ASN A 208 4.02 -0.37 -14.69
N GLY A 209 4.51 -1.53 -14.24
CA GLY A 209 4.50 -2.77 -15.02
C GLY A 209 3.08 -3.22 -15.39
N MET A 210 2.14 -3.17 -14.42
CA MET A 210 0.71 -3.44 -14.71
C MET A 210 0.12 -2.40 -15.67
N ILE A 211 0.44 -1.12 -15.52
CA ILE A 211 0.01 -0.06 -16.46
C ILE A 211 0.54 -0.32 -17.87
N ALA A 212 1.82 -0.66 -17.99
CA ALA A 212 2.41 -1.00 -19.28
C ALA A 212 1.74 -2.24 -19.92
N ALA A 213 1.42 -3.25 -19.11
CA ALA A 213 0.67 -4.41 -19.58
C ALA A 213 -0.76 -4.03 -20.02
N ALA A 214 -1.45 -3.17 -19.25
CA ALA A 214 -2.77 -2.66 -19.62
C ALA A 214 -2.75 -1.91 -20.97
N VAL A 215 -1.72 -1.06 -21.19
CA VAL A 215 -1.54 -0.34 -22.46
C VAL A 215 -1.30 -1.33 -23.61
N ARG A 216 -0.46 -2.36 -23.42
CA ARG A 216 -0.28 -3.40 -24.43
C ARG A 216 -1.57 -4.16 -24.75
N SER A 217 -2.46 -4.28 -23.78
CA SER A 217 -3.79 -4.89 -23.95
C SER A 217 -4.87 -3.93 -24.47
N GLY A 218 -4.51 -2.68 -24.81
CA GLY A 218 -5.42 -1.72 -25.45
C GLY A 218 -5.98 -0.63 -24.52
N ALA A 219 -5.60 -0.58 -23.24
CA ALA A 219 -5.98 0.53 -22.36
C ALA A 219 -5.32 1.85 -22.79
N ARG A 220 -6.03 2.96 -22.65
CA ARG A 220 -5.48 4.31 -22.82
C ARG A 220 -5.23 4.91 -21.44
N VAL A 221 -4.00 5.37 -21.20
CA VAL A 221 -3.59 5.91 -19.90
C VAL A 221 -3.09 7.33 -20.07
N HIS A 222 -3.66 8.25 -19.33
CA HIS A 222 -3.32 9.67 -19.35
C HIS A 222 -2.83 10.10 -17.97
N GLY A 223 -1.53 10.44 -17.88
CA GLY A 223 -0.93 11.13 -16.74
C GLY A 223 -1.25 12.63 -16.79
N ASN A 224 -0.92 13.37 -15.73
CA ASN A 224 -1.17 14.83 -15.64
C ASN A 224 -2.62 15.23 -16.01
N SER A 225 -3.56 14.32 -15.80
CA SER A 225 -4.96 14.42 -16.20
C SER A 225 -5.89 14.38 -14.99
N ARG A 226 -5.65 15.32 -14.06
CA ARG A 226 -6.47 15.43 -12.85
C ARG A 226 -7.94 15.63 -13.21
N VAL A 227 -8.80 14.78 -12.68
CA VAL A 227 -10.25 14.90 -12.81
C VAL A 227 -10.76 16.05 -11.95
N LEU A 228 -11.47 16.96 -12.60
CA LEU A 228 -12.04 18.19 -12.02
C LEU A 228 -13.54 18.06 -11.78
N ALA A 229 -14.24 17.33 -12.68
CA ALA A 229 -15.67 17.15 -12.62
C ALA A 229 -16.07 15.76 -13.17
N CYS A 230 -17.19 15.26 -12.68
CA CYS A 230 -17.83 14.06 -13.16
C CYS A 230 -19.34 14.36 -13.25
N GLU A 231 -19.84 14.56 -14.45
CA GLU A 231 -21.17 15.08 -14.75
C GLU A 231 -21.99 14.06 -15.52
N ARG A 232 -23.28 13.91 -15.17
CA ARG A 232 -24.18 12.99 -15.88
C ARG A 232 -24.64 13.60 -17.20
N GLU A 233 -24.41 12.91 -18.31
CA GLU A 233 -24.91 13.26 -19.63
C GLU A 233 -25.82 12.12 -20.17
N GLY A 234 -27.10 12.20 -19.91
CA GLY A 234 -28.06 11.17 -20.29
C GLY A 234 -27.75 9.82 -19.59
N ARG A 235 -27.39 8.80 -20.37
CA ARG A 235 -27.00 7.48 -19.84
C ARG A 235 -25.50 7.34 -19.57
N GLN A 236 -24.71 8.31 -19.94
CA GLN A 236 -23.25 8.31 -19.78
C GLN A 236 -22.81 9.34 -18.75
N TRP A 237 -21.54 9.23 -18.37
CA TRP A 237 -20.83 10.20 -17.55
C TRP A 237 -19.77 10.90 -18.38
N ARG A 238 -19.70 12.21 -18.25
CA ARG A 238 -18.60 13.01 -18.75
C ARG A 238 -17.62 13.27 -17.59
N VAL A 239 -16.44 12.70 -17.71
CA VAL A 239 -15.33 12.87 -16.75
C VAL A 239 -14.35 13.87 -17.33
N ARG A 240 -14.22 15.03 -16.71
CA ARG A 240 -13.49 16.18 -17.23
C ARG A 240 -12.17 16.42 -16.48
N SER A 241 -11.08 16.53 -17.23
CA SER A 241 -9.80 17.07 -16.76
C SER A 241 -9.67 18.56 -17.11
N SER A 242 -8.47 19.13 -16.96
CA SER A 242 -8.20 20.51 -17.35
C SER A 242 -8.15 20.71 -18.87
N THR A 243 -7.84 19.67 -19.64
CA THR A 243 -7.48 19.77 -21.06
C THR A 243 -8.31 18.87 -21.98
N GLY A 244 -9.15 17.99 -21.42
CA GLY A 244 -9.98 17.08 -22.19
C GLY A 244 -11.04 16.41 -21.33
N SER A 245 -11.88 15.59 -21.94
CA SER A 245 -12.88 14.81 -21.22
C SER A 245 -13.04 13.39 -21.78
N VAL A 246 -13.55 12.48 -20.93
CA VAL A 246 -13.92 11.13 -21.33
C VAL A 246 -15.41 10.93 -21.11
N ARG A 247 -16.13 10.48 -22.13
CA ARG A 247 -17.50 9.99 -21.98
C ARG A 247 -17.48 8.47 -21.80
N ALA A 248 -18.13 7.98 -20.74
CA ALA A 248 -18.21 6.55 -20.46
C ALA A 248 -19.54 6.16 -19.82
N GLN A 249 -19.91 4.91 -19.97
CA GLN A 249 -21.11 4.36 -19.29
C GLN A 249 -20.82 4.14 -17.80
N GLN A 250 -19.57 3.77 -17.46
CA GLN A 250 -19.17 3.47 -16.10
C GLN A 250 -17.93 4.25 -15.69
N VAL A 251 -17.90 4.69 -14.45
CA VAL A 251 -16.78 5.38 -13.80
C VAL A 251 -16.38 4.61 -12.56
N VAL A 252 -15.09 4.31 -12.44
CA VAL A 252 -14.54 3.67 -11.24
C VAL A 252 -13.48 4.55 -10.62
N ILE A 253 -13.71 4.96 -9.38
CA ILE A 253 -12.83 5.84 -8.61
C ILE A 253 -11.88 4.99 -7.77
N CYS A 254 -10.59 5.06 -8.03
CA CYS A 254 -9.51 4.32 -7.38
C CYS A 254 -8.48 5.26 -6.72
N THR A 255 -8.89 6.46 -6.32
CA THR A 255 -7.99 7.51 -5.81
C THR A 255 -7.59 7.32 -4.34
N ASN A 256 -8.28 6.46 -3.62
CA ASN A 256 -8.04 6.18 -2.20
C ASN A 256 -7.80 7.48 -1.38
N GLY A 257 -6.68 7.61 -0.69
CA GLY A 257 -6.34 8.77 0.15
C GLY A 257 -6.28 10.12 -0.59
N HIS A 258 -6.29 10.11 -1.92
CA HIS A 258 -6.31 11.31 -2.76
C HIS A 258 -7.71 11.70 -3.24
N ALA A 259 -8.78 11.11 -2.70
CA ALA A 259 -10.15 11.56 -2.94
C ALA A 259 -10.32 12.98 -2.40
N GLY A 260 -10.28 13.94 -3.29
CA GLY A 260 -10.40 15.37 -2.98
C GLY A 260 -11.84 15.87 -3.04
N ASN A 261 -12.02 17.16 -2.82
CA ASN A 261 -13.33 17.82 -2.82
C ASN A 261 -13.81 18.22 -4.24
N GLY A 262 -13.04 17.90 -5.28
CA GLY A 262 -13.32 18.35 -6.64
C GLY A 262 -14.53 17.67 -7.28
N PHE A 263 -14.75 16.39 -7.03
CA PHE A 263 -15.90 15.62 -7.49
C PHE A 263 -16.24 14.56 -6.42
N PHE A 264 -17.52 14.33 -6.17
CA PHE A 264 -18.01 13.42 -5.14
C PHE A 264 -17.34 13.63 -3.77
N ALA A 265 -17.48 14.82 -3.20
CA ALA A 265 -16.86 15.26 -1.95
C ALA A 265 -17.14 14.34 -0.75
N GLN A 266 -18.23 13.54 -0.78
CA GLN A 266 -18.53 12.53 0.23
C GLN A 266 -17.43 11.49 0.37
N LEU A 267 -16.69 11.14 -0.70
CA LEU A 267 -15.62 10.15 -0.66
C LEU A 267 -14.44 10.60 0.20
N ALA A 268 -14.09 11.88 0.17
CA ALA A 268 -13.01 12.44 0.99
C ALA A 268 -13.26 12.27 2.50
N ARG A 269 -14.52 12.14 2.89
CA ARG A 269 -14.95 11.99 4.30
C ARG A 269 -15.00 10.53 4.76
N THR A 270 -14.90 9.55 3.86
CA THR A 270 -14.97 8.11 4.21
C THR A 270 -13.71 7.61 4.88
N GLN A 271 -12.67 8.43 4.97
CA GLN A 271 -11.36 8.04 5.44
C GLN A 271 -10.58 9.24 5.97
N PHE A 272 -9.50 8.97 6.69
CA PHE A 272 -8.53 9.98 7.09
C PHE A 272 -7.12 9.59 6.62
N PRO A 273 -6.33 10.56 6.13
CA PRO A 273 -4.97 10.30 5.69
C PRO A 273 -4.04 10.17 6.90
N LEU A 274 -3.07 9.26 6.81
CA LEU A 274 -2.00 9.11 7.77
C LEU A 274 -0.67 9.06 7.02
N VAL A 275 0.19 10.06 7.25
CA VAL A 275 1.52 10.09 6.64
C VAL A 275 2.39 9.01 7.31
N ALA A 276 3.05 8.21 6.49
CA ALA A 276 4.12 7.30 6.85
C ALA A 276 5.42 7.77 6.19
N CYS A 277 6.56 7.42 6.77
CA CYS A 277 7.86 7.61 6.14
C CYS A 277 8.54 6.27 5.91
N GLY A 278 9.18 6.17 4.74
CA GLY A 278 10.03 5.06 4.35
C GLY A 278 11.49 5.45 4.38
N MET A 279 12.34 4.47 4.62
CA MET A 279 13.79 4.63 4.69
C MET A 279 14.47 3.47 3.99
N ALA A 280 15.56 3.75 3.27
CA ALA A 280 16.45 2.76 2.70
C ALA A 280 17.89 3.06 3.08
N THR A 281 18.61 2.02 3.51
CA THR A 281 20.05 2.13 3.73
C THR A 281 20.80 2.19 2.40
N ARG A 282 22.09 2.59 2.42
CA ARG A 282 23.01 2.23 1.34
C ARG A 282 23.11 0.72 1.21
N PRO A 283 23.53 0.19 0.04
CA PRO A 283 23.80 -1.24 -0.12
C PRO A 283 24.76 -1.74 0.97
N LEU A 284 24.37 -2.82 1.63
CA LEU A 284 25.15 -3.40 2.72
C LEU A 284 26.08 -4.51 2.21
N PRO A 285 27.28 -4.66 2.83
CA PRO A 285 28.13 -5.80 2.58
C PRO A 285 27.44 -7.13 2.89
N GLN A 286 27.77 -8.19 2.14
CA GLN A 286 27.22 -9.52 2.37
C GLN A 286 27.39 -9.99 3.80
N ALA A 287 28.54 -9.74 4.42
CA ALA A 287 28.82 -10.10 5.82
C ALA A 287 27.80 -9.48 6.82
N VAL A 288 27.27 -8.30 6.54
CA VAL A 288 26.21 -7.69 7.36
C VAL A 288 24.87 -8.38 7.11
N LEU A 289 24.58 -8.76 5.87
CA LEU A 289 23.33 -9.42 5.49
C LEU A 289 23.31 -10.89 5.90
N ASP A 290 24.44 -11.53 6.11
CA ASP A 290 24.55 -12.86 6.70
C ASP A 290 24.17 -12.84 8.19
N ILE A 291 24.26 -11.67 8.82
CA ILE A 291 23.82 -11.43 10.21
C ILE A 291 22.34 -10.97 10.21
N VAL A 292 22.03 -9.94 9.40
CA VAL A 292 20.70 -9.33 9.41
C VAL A 292 19.79 -10.02 8.41
N ASN A 293 18.86 -10.80 8.91
CA ASN A 293 17.85 -11.47 8.10
C ASN A 293 18.45 -12.36 6.98
N PRO A 294 19.29 -13.36 7.33
CA PRO A 294 20.00 -14.20 6.37
C PRO A 294 19.06 -14.95 5.40
N ALA A 295 17.86 -15.31 5.85
CA ALA A 295 16.86 -15.94 4.99
C ALA A 295 16.14 -14.97 4.04
N ARG A 296 16.41 -13.65 4.13
CA ARG A 296 15.79 -12.63 3.28
C ARG A 296 14.25 -12.63 3.32
N VAL A 297 13.63 -13.17 4.36
CA VAL A 297 12.19 -13.10 4.58
C VAL A 297 11.77 -11.66 4.86
N THR A 298 10.53 -11.31 4.57
CA THR A 298 10.02 -10.01 5.03
C THR A 298 9.63 -10.11 6.51
N LEU A 299 10.00 -9.12 7.31
CA LEU A 299 9.77 -9.12 8.75
C LEU A 299 8.76 -8.05 9.15
N MET A 300 7.79 -8.44 9.96
CA MET A 300 6.90 -7.55 10.69
C MET A 300 7.01 -7.82 12.19
N GLN A 301 7.34 -6.80 12.99
CA GLN A 301 7.32 -6.95 14.44
C GLN A 301 5.88 -6.92 14.95
N TYR A 302 5.60 -7.76 15.91
CA TYR A 302 4.30 -7.82 16.55
C TYR A 302 4.43 -7.41 18.04
N PRO A 303 3.48 -6.66 18.59
CA PRO A 303 2.20 -6.23 18.00
C PRO A 303 2.25 -4.92 17.19
N ALA A 304 3.31 -4.16 17.26
CA ALA A 304 3.29 -2.76 16.81
C ALA A 304 3.81 -2.50 15.39
N GLY A 305 4.62 -3.42 14.81
CA GLY A 305 5.17 -3.26 13.46
C GLY A 305 5.91 -1.94 13.23
N LEU A 306 6.74 -1.53 14.20
CA LEU A 306 7.39 -0.21 14.16
C LEU A 306 8.45 -0.06 13.08
N TYR A 307 9.10 -1.17 12.71
CA TYR A 307 10.20 -1.22 11.76
C TYR A 307 10.07 -2.46 10.87
N PRO A 308 8.99 -2.56 10.06
CA PRO A 308 8.91 -3.65 9.09
C PRO A 308 10.18 -3.66 8.24
N LEU A 309 10.73 -4.84 7.97
CA LEU A 309 12.04 -4.96 7.37
C LEU A 309 12.01 -5.80 6.10
N ILE A 310 12.61 -5.27 5.05
CA ILE A 310 12.88 -5.97 3.79
C ILE A 310 14.36 -5.80 3.45
N VAL A 311 14.96 -6.82 2.87
CA VAL A 311 16.21 -6.71 2.12
C VAL A 311 15.85 -6.71 0.63
N ASP A 312 16.11 -5.60 -0.08
CA ASP A 312 15.81 -5.48 -1.50
C ASP A 312 16.88 -6.11 -2.41
N GLY A 313 16.62 -6.15 -3.72
CA GLY A 313 17.55 -6.70 -4.72
C GLY A 313 18.88 -5.96 -4.84
N ARG A 314 19.01 -4.78 -4.25
CA ARG A 314 20.28 -4.03 -4.16
C ARG A 314 21.01 -4.21 -2.83
N ASN A 315 20.62 -5.19 -2.02
CA ASN A 315 21.18 -5.44 -0.69
C ASN A 315 20.99 -4.27 0.30
N ARG A 316 19.89 -3.53 0.20
CA ARG A 316 19.55 -2.45 1.13
C ARG A 316 18.48 -2.94 2.12
N LEU A 317 18.56 -2.43 3.36
CA LEU A 317 17.43 -2.57 4.28
C LEU A 317 16.39 -1.49 3.96
N ILE A 318 15.17 -1.93 3.71
CA ILE A 318 14.01 -1.06 3.53
C ILE A 318 13.14 -1.18 4.77
N THR A 319 12.75 -0.05 5.35
CA THR A 319 11.84 0.02 6.49
C THR A 319 10.89 1.20 6.37
N ALA A 320 9.85 1.20 7.19
CA ALA A 320 8.89 2.30 7.26
C ALA A 320 8.47 2.54 8.72
N THR A 321 7.98 3.73 9.01
CA THR A 321 7.41 4.06 10.32
C THR A 321 6.40 5.19 10.19
N ILE A 322 5.61 5.42 11.24
CA ILE A 322 4.68 6.55 11.30
C ILE A 322 5.37 7.68 12.07
N PRO A 323 5.59 8.85 11.44
CA PRO A 323 6.20 9.98 12.10
C PRO A 323 5.26 10.62 13.13
N GLY A 324 5.84 11.31 14.11
CA GLY A 324 5.10 12.19 15.00
C GLY A 324 4.44 13.36 14.24
N SER A 325 3.46 14.00 14.87
CA SER A 325 2.76 15.14 14.27
C SER A 325 3.72 16.28 13.89
N GLY A 326 3.64 16.74 12.63
CA GLY A 326 4.45 17.85 12.12
C GLY A 326 5.95 17.56 11.99
N ARG A 327 6.38 16.29 12.03
CA ARG A 327 7.80 15.90 12.04
C ARG A 327 8.17 14.91 10.94
N ALA A 328 7.37 14.84 9.88
CA ALA A 328 7.61 13.88 8.80
C ALA A 328 8.94 14.12 8.04
N GLN A 329 9.50 15.32 8.10
CA GLN A 329 10.78 15.67 7.46
C GLN A 329 12.02 15.30 8.29
N ARG A 330 11.89 14.82 9.53
CA ARG A 330 13.01 14.51 10.42
C ARG A 330 13.60 13.12 10.17
N ALA A 331 14.20 12.89 8.96
CA ALA A 331 14.82 11.62 8.58
C ALA A 331 15.92 11.18 9.56
N ASP A 332 16.75 12.11 10.01
CA ASP A 332 17.79 11.89 11.04
C ASP A 332 17.21 11.22 12.29
N THR A 333 16.10 11.73 12.77
CA THR A 333 15.43 11.23 13.98
C THR A 333 14.90 9.81 13.77
N TYR A 334 14.19 9.55 12.65
CA TYR A 334 13.59 8.24 12.42
C TYR A 334 14.60 7.19 12.02
N PHE A 335 15.64 7.58 11.30
CA PHE A 335 16.76 6.70 11.00
C PHE A 335 17.56 6.34 12.26
N ALA A 336 17.80 7.30 13.16
CA ALA A 336 18.41 7.02 14.45
C ALA A 336 17.58 6.08 15.34
N TYR A 337 16.24 6.11 15.25
CA TYR A 337 15.39 5.13 15.91
C TYR A 337 15.56 3.74 15.29
N PHE A 338 15.60 3.67 13.97
CA PHE A 338 15.83 2.41 13.26
C PHE A 338 17.21 1.81 13.56
N LEU A 339 18.26 2.62 13.57
CA LEU A 339 19.61 2.17 13.94
C LEU A 339 19.66 1.60 15.36
N ARG A 340 19.01 2.26 16.33
CA ARG A 340 18.93 1.75 17.72
C ARG A 340 18.19 0.41 17.79
N TYR A 341 17.11 0.26 17.02
CA TYR A 341 16.41 -1.02 16.87
C TYR A 341 17.36 -2.09 16.31
N LEU A 342 18.09 -1.81 15.22
CA LEU A 342 19.04 -2.75 14.62
C LEU A 342 20.15 -3.14 15.61
N GLN A 343 20.77 -2.19 16.27
CA GLN A 343 21.86 -2.44 17.24
C GLN A 343 21.41 -3.29 18.43
N ARG A 344 20.18 -3.07 18.91
CA ARG A 344 19.62 -3.86 20.00
C ARG A 344 19.24 -5.27 19.53
N THR A 345 18.65 -5.38 18.36
CA THR A 345 18.18 -6.65 17.79
C THR A 345 19.34 -7.50 17.28
N TYR A 346 20.38 -6.87 16.77
CA TYR A 346 21.57 -7.50 16.20
C TYR A 346 22.84 -6.95 16.88
N PRO A 347 23.18 -7.39 18.11
CA PRO A 347 24.37 -6.88 18.83
C PRO A 347 25.68 -7.08 18.07
N GLN A 348 25.73 -8.04 17.15
CA GLN A 348 26.89 -8.33 16.29
C GLN A 348 27.21 -7.18 15.33
N LEU A 349 26.29 -6.24 15.12
CA LEU A 349 26.50 -5.04 14.28
C LEU A 349 27.22 -3.90 15.00
N GLN A 350 27.63 -4.07 16.26
CA GLN A 350 28.38 -3.06 16.98
C GLN A 350 29.66 -2.70 16.21
N GLY A 351 29.84 -1.41 15.90
CA GLY A 351 30.94 -0.93 15.08
C GLY A 351 30.71 -0.95 13.57
N SER A 352 29.60 -1.53 13.08
CA SER A 352 29.26 -1.46 11.67
C SER A 352 28.66 -0.10 11.32
N SER A 353 29.12 0.50 10.20
CA SER A 353 28.53 1.71 9.66
C SER A 353 27.36 1.36 8.75
N ILE A 354 26.14 1.72 9.18
CA ILE A 354 24.93 1.61 8.37
C ILE A 354 24.44 3.02 8.07
N GLU A 355 24.47 3.39 6.79
CA GLU A 355 24.16 4.73 6.33
C GLU A 355 22.80 4.79 5.63
N LEU A 356 22.08 5.90 5.81
CA LEU A 356 20.84 6.20 5.09
C LEU A 356 21.16 6.63 3.65
N GLU A 357 20.56 5.94 2.67
CA GLU A 357 20.61 6.35 1.25
C GLU A 357 19.41 7.19 0.86
N SER A 358 18.22 6.79 1.30
CA SER A 358 16.98 7.40 0.86
C SER A 358 15.97 7.51 1.99
N TYR A 359 15.27 8.64 2.00
CA TYR A 359 14.14 8.90 2.86
C TYR A 359 12.99 9.45 2.01
N TRP A 360 11.78 8.98 2.24
CA TRP A 360 10.60 9.45 1.53
C TRP A 360 9.37 9.40 2.41
N THR A 361 8.30 10.04 1.99
CA THR A 361 7.02 10.00 2.66
C THR A 361 5.94 9.45 1.74
N GLY A 362 4.93 8.83 2.32
CA GLY A 362 3.75 8.34 1.64
C GLY A 362 2.51 8.56 2.51
N MET A 363 1.34 8.51 1.89
CA MET A 363 0.09 8.71 2.61
C MET A 363 -0.74 7.43 2.55
N THR A 364 -1.07 6.89 3.72
CA THR A 364 -2.07 5.82 3.82
C THR A 364 -3.44 6.43 4.08
N ALA A 365 -4.49 5.71 3.74
CA ALA A 365 -5.86 6.14 4.00
C ALA A 365 -6.56 5.10 4.87
N ASN A 366 -7.06 5.53 6.00
CA ASN A 366 -7.65 4.68 7.02
C ASN A 366 -9.08 5.12 7.33
N SER A 367 -9.96 4.17 7.67
CA SER A 367 -11.37 4.46 7.95
C SER A 367 -11.70 4.48 9.45
N SER A 368 -11.08 3.63 10.25
CA SER A 368 -11.41 3.51 11.68
C SER A 368 -10.19 3.36 12.57
N SER A 369 -9.26 2.45 12.25
CA SER A 369 -8.03 2.25 13.01
C SER A 369 -6.90 1.72 12.13
N LEU A 370 -5.66 1.78 12.60
CA LEU A 370 -4.51 1.16 11.94
C LEU A 370 -4.65 -0.37 11.83
N TYR A 371 -5.30 -0.97 12.81
CA TYR A 371 -5.41 -2.43 12.93
C TYR A 371 -6.62 -3.01 12.21
N GLU A 372 -7.67 -2.23 12.00
CA GLU A 372 -8.84 -2.60 11.20
C GLU A 372 -8.68 -2.25 9.72
N ALA A 373 -7.58 -1.64 9.37
CA ALA A 373 -7.27 -1.11 8.04
C ALA A 373 -6.98 -2.22 6.99
N GLY A 374 -7.64 -3.34 7.06
CA GLY A 374 -7.41 -4.45 6.12
C GLY A 374 -8.53 -4.67 5.12
N TYR A 375 -9.61 -3.91 5.22
CA TYR A 375 -10.77 -4.10 4.36
C TYR A 375 -11.05 -2.90 3.49
N PRO A 376 -10.87 -3.05 2.18
CA PRO A 376 -11.33 -2.06 1.22
C PRO A 376 -12.85 -1.97 1.27
N LYS A 377 -13.37 -0.84 0.80
CA LYS A 377 -14.78 -0.54 0.68
C LYS A 377 -15.14 -0.33 -0.77
N LEU A 378 -16.20 -0.99 -1.22
CA LEU A 378 -16.80 -0.74 -2.52
C LEU A 378 -18.04 0.13 -2.32
N TYR A 379 -17.97 1.37 -2.81
CA TYR A 379 -19.06 2.32 -2.70
C TYR A 379 -19.80 2.48 -4.02
N ARG A 380 -21.15 2.49 -3.96
CA ARG A 380 -21.97 3.09 -5.00
C ARG A 380 -22.10 4.58 -4.73
N VAL A 381 -21.45 5.37 -5.56
CA VAL A 381 -21.44 6.84 -5.43
C VAL A 381 -22.63 7.46 -6.15
N ALA A 382 -22.92 6.92 -7.33
CA ALA A 382 -24.09 7.22 -8.14
C ALA A 382 -24.39 6.02 -9.05
N ASP A 383 -25.45 6.09 -9.82
CA ASP A 383 -25.76 5.07 -10.83
C ASP A 383 -24.69 5.10 -11.94
N GLY A 384 -23.99 3.95 -12.15
CA GLY A 384 -22.84 3.85 -13.05
C GLY A 384 -21.53 4.41 -12.47
N VAL A 385 -21.48 4.80 -11.19
CA VAL A 385 -20.25 5.30 -10.53
C VAL A 385 -19.95 4.50 -9.29
N LEU A 386 -18.82 3.79 -9.31
CA LEU A 386 -18.30 3.03 -8.18
C LEU A 386 -17.03 3.68 -7.63
N ALA A 387 -16.75 3.45 -6.36
CA ALA A 387 -15.45 3.82 -5.76
C ALA A 387 -14.93 2.64 -4.94
N LEU A 388 -13.69 2.24 -5.21
CA LEU A 388 -13.00 1.18 -4.48
C LEU A 388 -11.86 1.80 -3.67
N MET A 389 -12.02 1.84 -2.35
CA MET A 389 -11.24 2.67 -1.45
C MET A 389 -10.93 1.99 -0.12
N ASN A 390 -10.24 2.69 0.77
CA ASN A 390 -9.96 2.30 2.17
C ASN A 390 -9.04 1.08 2.33
N PHE A 391 -7.97 1.03 1.54
CA PHE A 391 -7.00 -0.09 1.59
C PHE A 391 -6.06 -0.05 2.81
N GLY A 392 -6.03 1.02 3.57
CA GLY A 392 -5.09 1.19 4.69
C GLY A 392 -3.64 1.02 4.23
N SER A 393 -2.90 0.16 4.93
CA SER A 393 -1.49 -0.18 4.60
C SER A 393 -1.34 -1.52 3.85
N TRP A 394 -2.44 -2.15 3.38
CA TRP A 394 -2.48 -3.53 2.88
C TRP A 394 -2.66 -3.63 1.34
N GLY A 395 -2.11 -2.68 0.60
CA GLY A 395 -2.44 -2.48 -0.82
C GLY A 395 -1.79 -3.46 -1.80
N ASN A 396 -0.62 -4.05 -1.51
CA ASN A 396 0.16 -4.75 -2.55
C ASN A 396 -0.51 -6.04 -3.07
N VAL A 397 -1.14 -6.83 -2.21
CA VAL A 397 -1.94 -8.00 -2.63
C VAL A 397 -3.38 -7.61 -2.86
N MET A 398 -3.96 -6.88 -1.90
CA MET A 398 -5.38 -6.53 -1.90
C MET A 398 -5.77 -5.65 -3.10
N GLY A 399 -4.93 -4.69 -3.46
CA GLY A 399 -5.21 -3.77 -4.56
C GLY A 399 -5.37 -4.48 -5.91
N PRO A 400 -4.37 -5.25 -6.36
CA PRO A 400 -4.47 -6.02 -7.60
C PRO A 400 -5.60 -7.06 -7.58
N MET A 401 -5.79 -7.78 -6.48
CA MET A 401 -6.85 -8.76 -6.34
C MET A 401 -8.24 -8.14 -6.48
N MET A 402 -8.48 -7.02 -5.81
CA MET A 402 -9.79 -6.35 -5.88
C MET A 402 -10.00 -5.65 -7.21
N GLY A 403 -8.92 -5.13 -7.83
CA GLY A 403 -8.99 -4.60 -9.20
C GLY A 403 -9.40 -5.67 -10.22
N ALA A 404 -8.80 -6.86 -10.13
CA ALA A 404 -9.14 -8.00 -10.98
C ALA A 404 -10.60 -8.48 -10.77
N ASN A 405 -11.02 -8.63 -9.51
CA ASN A 405 -12.40 -9.02 -9.21
C ASN A 405 -13.43 -8.00 -9.74
N LEU A 406 -13.16 -6.71 -9.54
CA LEU A 406 -14.05 -5.66 -10.02
C LEU A 406 -14.10 -5.63 -11.55
N ALA A 407 -12.97 -5.85 -12.24
CA ALA A 407 -12.95 -5.96 -13.69
C ALA A 407 -13.81 -7.11 -14.20
N GLN A 408 -13.69 -8.28 -13.59
CA GLN A 408 -14.50 -9.45 -13.93
C GLN A 408 -16.00 -9.18 -13.73
N ALA A 409 -16.38 -8.60 -12.60
CA ALA A 409 -17.79 -8.31 -12.29
C ALA A 409 -18.38 -7.25 -13.24
N LEU A 410 -17.61 -6.21 -13.61
CA LEU A 410 -18.03 -5.18 -14.56
C LEU A 410 -18.16 -5.73 -15.99
N ALA A 411 -17.21 -6.56 -16.44
CA ALA A 411 -17.23 -7.14 -17.78
C ALA A 411 -18.38 -8.13 -17.97
N SER A 412 -18.80 -8.83 -16.91
CA SER A 412 -19.91 -9.79 -16.94
C SER A 412 -21.27 -9.16 -16.63
N ASP A 413 -21.33 -7.89 -16.27
CA ASP A 413 -22.52 -7.18 -15.78
C ASP A 413 -23.24 -7.92 -14.64
N ARG A 414 -22.45 -8.51 -13.74
CA ARG A 414 -22.95 -9.32 -12.63
C ARG A 414 -22.53 -8.72 -11.26
N PRO A 415 -23.30 -7.77 -10.72
CA PRO A 415 -23.02 -7.16 -9.41
C PRO A 415 -22.93 -8.17 -8.24
N GLN A 416 -23.59 -9.34 -8.37
CA GLN A 416 -23.50 -10.41 -7.38
C GLN A 416 -22.10 -11.03 -7.29
N ASP A 417 -21.23 -10.81 -8.28
CA ASP A 417 -19.86 -11.29 -8.28
C ASP A 417 -18.90 -10.37 -7.48
N PHE A 418 -19.38 -9.21 -7.03
CA PHE A 418 -18.59 -8.37 -6.12
C PHE A 418 -18.27 -9.12 -4.82
N LEU A 419 -17.00 -9.16 -4.48
CA LEU A 419 -16.53 -9.75 -3.22
C LEU A 419 -16.82 -8.87 -2.00
N LEU A 420 -16.98 -7.58 -2.21
CA LEU A 420 -17.29 -6.62 -1.16
C LEU A 420 -18.76 -6.20 -1.23
N PRO A 421 -19.39 -5.92 -0.07
CA PRO A 421 -20.70 -5.29 -0.05
C PRO A 421 -20.66 -3.95 -0.79
N LEU A 422 -21.69 -3.69 -1.57
CA LEU A 422 -21.87 -2.40 -2.22
C LEU A 422 -22.53 -1.44 -1.23
N GLU A 423 -21.72 -0.54 -0.68
CA GLU A 423 -22.13 0.39 0.36
C GLU A 423 -22.34 1.81 -0.17
N THR A 424 -23.10 2.61 0.56
CA THR A 424 -23.17 4.07 0.37
C THR A 424 -22.00 4.73 1.14
N PRO A 425 -21.32 5.75 0.59
CA PRO A 425 -20.26 6.44 1.29
C PRO A 425 -20.73 7.02 2.63
N LYS A 426 -20.07 6.62 3.72
CA LYS A 426 -20.34 7.12 5.08
C LYS A 426 -19.13 7.86 5.61
N ALA A 427 -19.35 9.03 6.19
CA ALA A 427 -18.27 9.81 6.78
C ALA A 427 -17.70 9.13 8.03
N VAL A 428 -16.38 9.12 8.15
CA VAL A 428 -15.69 8.74 9.39
C VAL A 428 -15.99 9.77 10.45
N GLN A 429 -16.46 9.31 11.60
CA GLN A 429 -16.71 10.20 12.74
C GLN A 429 -15.39 10.54 13.43
N PHE A 430 -15.19 11.81 13.75
CA PHE A 430 -14.02 12.31 14.49
C PHE A 430 -12.64 11.89 13.92
N PRO A 431 -12.36 12.05 12.61
CA PRO A 431 -11.11 11.60 12.00
C PRO A 431 -9.85 12.19 12.65
N GLY A 432 -9.91 13.44 13.12
CA GLY A 432 -8.79 14.09 13.82
C GLY A 432 -8.48 13.49 15.19
N LEU A 433 -9.49 12.89 15.85
CA LEU A 433 -9.29 12.19 17.12
C LEU A 433 -8.52 10.88 16.91
N PHE A 434 -8.88 10.10 15.89
CA PHE A 434 -8.16 8.87 15.54
C PHE A 434 -6.70 9.15 15.16
N GLU A 435 -6.45 10.15 14.32
CA GLU A 435 -5.10 10.55 13.98
C GLU A 435 -4.29 10.98 15.21
N THR A 436 -4.88 11.81 16.08
CA THR A 436 -4.25 12.25 17.32
C THR A 436 -3.93 11.08 18.24
N LYS A 437 -4.87 10.14 18.41
CA LYS A 437 -4.65 8.91 19.20
C LYS A 437 -3.49 8.10 18.65
N ILE A 438 -3.45 7.89 17.33
CA ILE A 438 -2.36 7.13 16.69
C ILE A 438 -1.02 7.81 16.91
N ARG A 439 -0.90 9.10 16.56
CA ARG A 439 0.38 9.81 16.54
C ARG A 439 0.90 10.21 17.92
N ARG A 440 0.00 10.55 18.87
CA ARG A 440 0.37 11.07 20.18
C ARG A 440 0.30 10.06 21.31
N VAL A 441 -0.39 8.94 21.10
CA VAL A 441 -0.57 7.91 22.15
C VAL A 441 0.00 6.58 21.67
N LEU A 442 -0.57 5.97 20.63
CA LEU A 442 -0.22 4.60 20.25
C LEU A 442 1.23 4.45 19.77
N ILE A 443 1.69 5.31 18.88
CA ILE A 443 3.05 5.23 18.35
C ILE A 443 4.12 5.55 19.43
N PRO A 444 4.00 6.62 20.25
CA PRO A 444 4.93 6.82 21.36
C PRO A 444 4.92 5.70 22.39
N ALA A 445 3.75 5.17 22.76
CA ALA A 445 3.64 4.03 23.67
C ALA A 445 4.31 2.77 23.10
N ALA A 446 4.05 2.45 21.84
CA ALA A 446 4.69 1.33 21.16
C ALA A 446 6.22 1.47 21.10
N ARG A 447 6.73 2.67 20.83
CA ARG A 447 8.19 2.94 20.85
C ARG A 447 8.79 2.82 22.25
N LEU A 448 8.07 3.23 23.28
CA LEU A 448 8.51 3.04 24.67
C LEU A 448 8.53 1.56 25.03
N ALA A 449 7.47 0.84 24.71
CA ALA A 449 7.36 -0.59 24.95
C ALA A 449 8.47 -1.38 24.21
N ASP A 450 8.75 -1.02 22.95
CA ASP A 450 9.85 -1.59 22.17
C ASP A 450 11.22 -1.33 22.84
N ARG A 451 11.47 -0.11 23.36
CA ARG A 451 12.71 0.20 24.09
C ARG A 451 12.88 -0.60 25.38
N LEU A 452 11.79 -0.96 26.01
CA LEU A 452 11.75 -1.72 27.28
C LEU A 452 11.66 -3.24 27.06
N ASN A 453 11.68 -3.71 25.80
CA ASN A 453 11.43 -5.11 25.41
C ASN A 453 10.13 -5.67 26.00
N LEU A 454 9.09 -4.85 26.08
CA LEU A 454 7.79 -5.24 26.62
C LEU A 454 6.82 -5.75 25.51
N VAL A 455 7.15 -5.50 24.26
CA VAL A 455 6.38 -5.90 23.06
C VAL A 455 7.30 -6.54 22.05
#